data_ad6a412b7d2b4e318d7f8aa6e79fe0ce
#
_entry.id   ad6a412b7d2b4e318d7f8aa6e79fe0ce
#
_cell.length_a   1.000
_cell.length_b   1.000
_cell.length_c   1.000
_cell.angle_alpha   90.00
_cell.angle_beta   90.00
_cell.angle_gamma   90.00
#
_symmetry.space_group_name_H-M   'P 1'
#
loop_
_entity.id
_entity.type
_entity.pdbx_description
1 polymer ?
#
loop_
_entity_poly.entity_id
_entity_poly.type
_entity_poly.pdbx_seq_one_letter_code
_entity_poly.pdbx_strand_id
1 'polypeptide(L)'
;MARGINKVILVGNLGNDPEKRALPNGNAVTNISVATSESWKDRESGQTTDRTEWHRVVFFNRLAEVAAQYLTKGSKVYIEGQLRTRQWDKDGQKHYSTEIIAREMQMLDSRGENMGGANMGGGNAGGGYDQSN
;
A
#
# COMPACT_ATOMS: atom_id res chain seq x y z
N MET A 1 -9.42 31.51 -6.11
CA MET A 1 -9.98 30.26 -5.62
C MET A 1 -9.23 29.76 -4.38
N ALA A 2 -9.98 29.33 -3.39
CA ALA A 2 -9.37 28.82 -2.18
C ALA A 2 -8.70 27.47 -2.42
N ARG A 3 -7.62 27.24 -1.72
CA ARG A 3 -6.93 25.97 -1.77
C ARG A 3 -7.45 25.06 -0.69
N GLY A 4 -7.51 23.79 -1.01
CA GLY A 4 -7.78 22.77 -0.04
C GLY A 4 -6.58 21.85 0.10
N ILE A 5 -6.68 20.93 1.04
CA ILE A 5 -5.68 19.90 1.24
C ILE A 5 -6.33 18.56 0.97
N ASN A 6 -5.66 17.76 0.13
CA ASN A 6 -6.12 16.43 -0.17
C ASN A 6 -4.93 15.51 0.06
N LYS A 7 -4.90 14.86 1.22
CA LYS A 7 -3.75 14.07 1.60
C LYS A 7 -4.19 12.81 2.32
N VAL A 8 -3.58 11.70 1.94
CA VAL A 8 -3.84 10.39 2.53
C VAL A 8 -2.52 9.80 2.97
N ILE A 9 -2.50 9.24 4.16
CA ILE A 9 -1.36 8.52 4.66
C ILE A 9 -1.84 7.15 5.09
N LEU A 10 -1.17 6.10 4.57
CA LEU A 10 -1.50 4.72 4.91
C LEU A 10 -0.25 3.98 5.34
N VAL A 11 -0.40 3.13 6.35
CA VAL A 11 0.59 2.10 6.67
C VAL A 11 -0.18 0.81 6.74
N GLY A 12 0.17 -0.13 5.89
CA GLY A 12 -0.55 -1.39 5.85
C GLY A 12 0.18 -2.41 5.00
N ASN A 13 -0.51 -3.51 4.75
CA ASN A 13 0.08 -4.63 4.01
C ASN A 13 -0.64 -4.86 2.70
N LEU A 14 0.11 -5.24 1.66
CA LEU A 14 -0.48 -5.56 0.38
C LEU A 14 -1.31 -6.83 0.48
N GLY A 15 -2.49 -6.79 -0.13
CA GLY A 15 -3.36 -7.95 -0.16
C GLY A 15 -3.12 -8.85 -1.35
N ASN A 16 -2.41 -8.35 -2.35
CA ASN A 16 -2.10 -9.11 -3.55
C ASN A 16 -0.81 -8.58 -4.14
N ASP A 17 -0.30 -9.28 -5.16
CA ASP A 17 0.88 -8.81 -5.87
C ASP A 17 0.52 -7.57 -6.69
N PRO A 18 1.46 -6.65 -6.89
CA PRO A 18 1.19 -5.46 -7.69
C PRO A 18 0.84 -5.81 -9.12
N GLU A 19 -0.09 -5.05 -9.67
CA GLU A 19 -0.54 -5.26 -11.04
C GLU A 19 -0.04 -4.09 -11.88
N LYS A 20 0.94 -4.35 -12.73
CA LYS A 20 1.55 -3.33 -13.55
C LYS A 20 0.97 -3.33 -14.95
N ARG A 21 0.70 -2.16 -15.48
CA ARG A 21 0.20 -1.99 -16.83
C ARG A 21 0.91 -0.84 -17.51
N ALA A 22 0.84 -0.81 -18.82
CA ALA A 22 1.35 0.30 -19.59
C ALA A 22 0.16 1.09 -20.15
N LEU A 23 0.26 2.41 -20.08
CA LEU A 23 -0.72 3.29 -20.69
C LEU A 23 -0.43 3.41 -22.19
N PRO A 24 -1.40 3.88 -22.97
CA PRO A 24 -1.16 4.08 -24.40
C PRO A 24 0.04 4.95 -24.73
N ASN A 25 0.37 5.87 -23.84
CA ASN A 25 1.55 6.73 -24.04
C ASN A 25 2.84 6.07 -23.57
N GLY A 26 2.79 4.81 -23.11
CA GLY A 26 3.98 4.08 -22.70
C GLY A 26 4.33 4.21 -21.22
N ASN A 27 3.65 5.08 -20.50
CA ASN A 27 3.94 5.24 -19.09
C ASN A 27 3.40 4.08 -18.27
N ALA A 28 4.06 3.78 -17.16
CA ALA A 28 3.67 2.67 -16.30
C ALA A 28 2.63 3.09 -15.29
N VAL A 29 1.72 2.17 -14.99
CA VAL A 29 0.73 2.32 -13.93
C VAL A 29 0.74 1.02 -13.14
N THR A 30 0.79 1.11 -11.82
CA THR A 30 0.74 -0.06 -10.96
C THR A 30 -0.37 0.11 -9.93
N ASN A 31 -1.20 -0.93 -9.81
CA ASN A 31 -2.29 -0.96 -8.84
C ASN A 31 -1.97 -1.93 -7.73
N ILE A 32 -2.27 -1.53 -6.51
CA ILE A 32 -2.17 -2.44 -5.37
C ILE A 32 -3.37 -2.25 -4.46
N SER A 33 -3.64 -3.27 -3.65
CA SER A 33 -4.61 -3.17 -2.56
C SER A 33 -3.85 -3.21 -1.26
N VAL A 34 -4.13 -2.24 -0.40
CA VAL A 34 -3.47 -2.14 0.90
C VAL A 34 -4.51 -2.33 1.98
N ALA A 35 -4.23 -3.23 2.91
CA ALA A 35 -5.11 -3.48 4.03
C ALA A 35 -4.63 -2.75 5.25
N THR A 36 -5.52 -1.99 5.88
CA THR A 36 -5.26 -1.42 7.19
C THR A 36 -6.21 -2.07 8.16
N SER A 37 -5.69 -2.51 9.28
CA SER A 37 -6.49 -3.26 10.24
C SER A 37 -6.45 -2.57 11.59
N GLU A 38 -7.56 -2.66 12.29
CA GLU A 38 -7.62 -2.21 13.66
C GLU A 38 -8.35 -3.23 14.50
N SER A 39 -8.00 -3.27 15.76
CA SER A 39 -8.59 -4.17 16.73
C SER A 39 -8.96 -3.38 17.95
N TRP A 40 -10.09 -3.72 18.52
CA TRP A 40 -10.47 -3.14 19.80
C TRP A 40 -11.22 -4.15 20.62
N LYS A 41 -11.21 -3.95 21.92
CA LYS A 41 -11.85 -4.83 22.84
C LYS A 41 -13.15 -4.22 23.32
N ASP A 42 -14.22 -5.00 23.21
CA ASP A 42 -15.52 -4.57 23.71
C ASP A 42 -15.51 -4.65 25.22
N ARG A 43 -15.82 -3.55 25.88
CA ARG A 43 -15.78 -3.50 27.34
C ARG A 43 -16.81 -4.39 27.98
N GLU A 44 -17.95 -4.53 27.35
CA GLU A 44 -19.02 -5.30 27.96
C GLU A 44 -18.82 -6.79 27.81
N SER A 45 -18.50 -7.23 26.61
CA SER A 45 -18.37 -8.66 26.35
C SER A 45 -16.98 -9.19 26.59
N GLY A 46 -15.98 -8.31 26.57
CA GLY A 46 -14.58 -8.72 26.66
C GLY A 46 -14.03 -9.29 25.39
N GLN A 47 -14.82 -9.28 24.33
CA GLN A 47 -14.38 -9.84 23.05
C GLN A 47 -13.62 -8.83 22.23
N THR A 48 -12.70 -9.33 21.44
CA THR A 48 -11.92 -8.51 20.54
C THR A 48 -12.59 -8.48 19.18
N THR A 49 -12.73 -7.28 18.63
CA THR A 49 -13.31 -7.09 17.31
C THR A 49 -12.22 -6.57 16.39
N ASP A 50 -12.11 -7.18 15.22
CA ASP A 50 -11.15 -6.78 14.20
C ASP A 50 -11.88 -6.19 13.02
N ARG A 51 -11.26 -5.17 12.41
CA ARG A 51 -11.81 -4.56 11.21
C ARG A 51 -10.68 -4.30 10.24
N THR A 52 -10.88 -4.72 9.00
CA THR A 52 -9.92 -4.49 7.94
C THR A 52 -10.55 -3.62 6.88
N GLU A 53 -9.82 -2.58 6.51
CA GLU A 53 -10.24 -1.71 5.43
C GLU A 53 -9.28 -1.88 4.26
N TRP A 54 -9.85 -2.06 3.07
CA TRP A 54 -9.05 -2.25 1.85
C TRP A 54 -9.01 -0.96 1.07
N HIS A 55 -7.79 -0.56 0.72
CA HIS A 55 -7.58 0.69 -0.01
C HIS A 55 -6.97 0.38 -1.36
N ARG A 56 -7.53 1.01 -2.39
CA ARG A 56 -6.96 0.88 -3.73
C ARG A 56 -5.96 2.00 -3.93
N VAL A 57 -4.71 1.64 -4.25
CA VAL A 57 -3.64 2.59 -4.44
C VAL A 57 -3.09 2.45 -5.84
N VAL A 58 -2.89 3.59 -6.50
CA VAL A 58 -2.40 3.63 -7.86
C VAL A 58 -1.09 4.40 -7.89
N PHE A 59 -0.09 3.81 -8.55
CA PHE A 59 1.20 4.44 -8.76
C PHE A 59 1.37 4.75 -10.23
N PHE A 60 2.06 5.84 -10.53
CA PHE A 60 2.32 6.24 -11.91
C PHE A 60 3.80 6.38 -12.16
N ASN A 61 4.22 6.13 -13.40
CA ASN A 61 5.55 6.42 -13.92
C ASN A 61 6.63 5.69 -13.14
N ARG A 62 7.66 6.40 -12.68
CA ARG A 62 8.76 5.75 -12.00
C ARG A 62 8.34 5.03 -10.73
N LEU A 63 7.44 5.64 -9.97
CA LEU A 63 6.98 5.03 -8.73
C LEU A 63 6.23 3.73 -9.02
N ALA A 64 5.52 3.68 -10.16
CA ALA A 64 4.83 2.46 -10.58
C ALA A 64 5.83 1.34 -10.83
N GLU A 65 6.95 1.67 -11.45
CA GLU A 65 7.97 0.67 -11.74
C GLU A 65 8.62 0.17 -10.46
N VAL A 66 8.91 1.09 -9.53
CA VAL A 66 9.50 0.72 -8.25
C VAL A 66 8.54 -0.20 -7.48
N ALA A 67 7.27 0.15 -7.43
CA ALA A 67 6.30 -0.65 -6.71
C ALA A 67 6.18 -2.05 -7.31
N ALA A 68 6.12 -2.13 -8.64
CA ALA A 68 6.00 -3.42 -9.30
C ALA A 68 7.24 -4.29 -9.10
N GLN A 69 8.39 -3.67 -8.99
CA GLN A 69 9.65 -4.40 -8.87
C GLN A 69 9.90 -4.93 -7.46
N TYR A 70 9.54 -4.17 -6.45
CA TYR A 70 9.94 -4.49 -5.09
C TYR A 70 8.83 -4.99 -4.18
N LEU A 71 7.57 -4.70 -4.49
CA LEU A 71 6.48 -5.09 -3.62
C LEU A 71 5.91 -6.44 -4.01
N THR A 72 5.45 -7.17 -3.01
CA THR A 72 4.77 -8.44 -3.23
C THR A 72 3.61 -8.52 -2.24
N LYS A 73 2.76 -9.52 -2.44
CA LYS A 73 1.68 -9.78 -1.50
C LYS A 73 2.25 -9.92 -0.10
N GLY A 74 1.66 -9.22 0.85
CA GLY A 74 2.10 -9.26 2.24
C GLY A 74 3.11 -8.19 2.62
N SER A 75 3.69 -7.49 1.64
CA SER A 75 4.65 -6.43 1.94
C SER A 75 4.02 -5.35 2.78
N LYS A 76 4.77 -4.83 3.74
CA LYS A 76 4.32 -3.72 4.55
C LYS A 76 4.86 -2.43 3.99
N VAL A 77 3.99 -1.45 3.82
CA VAL A 77 4.37 -0.20 3.16
C VAL A 77 3.77 1.01 3.86
N TYR A 78 4.48 2.12 3.72
CA TYR A 78 3.99 3.45 4.03
C TYR A 78 3.69 4.12 2.70
N ILE A 79 2.50 4.70 2.59
CA ILE A 79 2.09 5.38 1.36
C ILE A 79 1.55 6.75 1.70
N GLU A 80 1.99 7.72 0.93
CA GLU A 80 1.47 9.07 1.04
C GLU A 80 0.95 9.48 -0.33
N GLY A 81 -0.26 10.02 -0.37
CA GLY A 81 -0.85 10.40 -1.64
C GLY A 81 -2.08 11.26 -1.45
N GLN A 82 -2.98 11.16 -2.41
CA GLN A 82 -4.22 11.93 -2.40
C GLN A 82 -5.36 11.10 -2.90
N LEU A 83 -6.56 11.46 -2.52
CA LEU A 83 -7.77 10.80 -3.00
C LEU A 83 -8.12 11.31 -4.38
N ARG A 84 -8.59 10.40 -5.22
CA ARG A 84 -9.10 10.75 -6.53
C ARG A 84 -10.28 9.86 -6.84
N THR A 85 -11.35 10.43 -7.33
CA THR A 85 -12.53 9.68 -7.75
C THR A 85 -12.56 9.64 -9.26
N ARG A 86 -12.63 8.43 -9.81
CA ARG A 86 -12.82 8.22 -11.23
C ARG A 86 -14.29 7.97 -11.51
N GLN A 87 -14.72 8.41 -12.67
CA GLN A 87 -16.08 8.22 -13.12
C GLN A 87 -16.06 7.64 -14.52
N TRP A 88 -16.91 6.66 -14.78
CA TRP A 88 -17.04 6.10 -16.11
C TRP A 88 -18.47 5.64 -16.32
N ASP A 89 -18.86 5.51 -17.58
CA ASP A 89 -20.19 5.04 -17.93
C ASP A 89 -20.13 3.59 -18.37
N LYS A 90 -21.09 2.81 -17.91
CA LYS A 90 -21.20 1.43 -18.32
C LYS A 90 -22.68 1.09 -18.37
N ASP A 91 -23.12 0.61 -19.55
CA ASP A 91 -24.52 0.20 -19.75
C ASP A 91 -25.50 1.31 -19.38
N GLY A 92 -25.14 2.54 -19.71
CA GLY A 92 -25.99 3.69 -19.46
C GLY A 92 -25.99 4.19 -18.04
N GLN A 93 -25.15 3.61 -17.18
CA GLN A 93 -25.07 4.01 -15.79
C GLN A 93 -23.70 4.58 -15.48
N LYS A 94 -23.69 5.55 -14.58
CA LYS A 94 -22.44 6.14 -14.13
C LYS A 94 -21.89 5.35 -12.97
N HIS A 95 -20.60 5.05 -13.05
CA HIS A 95 -19.89 4.35 -11.99
C HIS A 95 -18.78 5.22 -11.45
N TYR A 96 -18.51 5.08 -10.16
CA TYR A 96 -17.49 5.86 -9.48
C TYR A 96 -16.57 4.92 -8.74
N SER A 97 -15.30 5.30 -8.68
CA SER A 97 -14.34 4.57 -7.87
C SER A 97 -13.38 5.56 -7.26
N THR A 98 -13.21 5.48 -5.94
CA THR A 98 -12.28 6.34 -5.24
C THR A 98 -10.99 5.58 -5.01
N GLU A 99 -9.90 6.19 -5.40
CA GLU A 99 -8.57 5.58 -5.30
C GLU A 99 -7.62 6.56 -4.65
N ILE A 100 -6.50 6.02 -4.21
CA ILE A 100 -5.42 6.84 -3.67
C ILE A 100 -4.33 6.88 -4.72
N ILE A 101 -3.98 8.09 -5.13
CA ILE A 101 -2.87 8.29 -6.08
C ILE A 101 -1.62 8.50 -5.25
N ALA A 102 -0.70 7.56 -5.29
CA ALA A 102 0.49 7.61 -4.47
C ALA A 102 1.49 8.63 -4.98
N ARG A 103 2.07 9.36 -4.06
CA ARG A 103 3.16 10.29 -4.36
C ARG A 103 4.47 9.80 -3.79
N GLU A 104 4.39 9.13 -2.64
CA GLU A 104 5.56 8.58 -1.98
C GLU A 104 5.24 7.20 -1.45
N MET A 105 6.24 6.35 -1.43
CA MET A 105 6.10 5.00 -0.92
C MET A 105 7.39 4.62 -0.22
N GLN A 106 7.25 3.97 0.93
CA GLN A 106 8.38 3.51 1.72
C GLN A 106 8.11 2.08 2.14
N MET A 107 9.04 1.20 1.83
CA MET A 107 8.93 -0.19 2.28
C MET A 107 9.32 -0.27 3.73
N LEU A 108 8.50 -0.97 4.50
CA LEU A 108 8.71 -1.06 5.95
C LEU A 108 9.08 -2.46 6.41
N ASP A 109 9.14 -3.42 5.49
CA ASP A 109 9.51 -4.77 5.87
C ASP A 109 10.95 -4.85 6.28
N SER A 110 11.21 -5.76 7.24
CA SER A 110 12.56 -6.07 7.62
C SER A 110 13.15 -7.05 6.62
N ARG A 111 14.20 -6.67 5.95
CA ARG A 111 14.78 -7.52 4.92
C ARG A 111 15.40 -8.79 5.48
N GLY A 112 16.05 -8.66 6.63
CA GLY A 112 16.68 -9.82 7.23
C GLY A 112 15.70 -10.90 7.59
N GLU A 113 14.54 -10.51 8.01
CA GLU A 113 13.51 -11.47 8.39
C GLU A 113 12.90 -12.14 7.18
N ASN A 114 12.74 -11.39 6.12
CA ASN A 114 12.11 -11.93 4.93
C ASN A 114 12.98 -12.92 4.23
N MET A 115 14.24 -12.77 4.42
CA MET A 115 15.17 -13.68 3.77
C MET A 115 15.29 -14.99 4.49
N GLY A 116 14.49 -15.07 5.39
CA GLY A 116 14.57 -16.24 6.20
C GLY A 116 15.82 -16.27 6.92
N GLY A 117 15.89 -15.57 6.54
CA GLY A 117 16.42 -15.49 7.03
C GLY A 117 17.24 -15.53 7.33
N ALA A 118 17.74 -15.48 7.42
CA ALA A 118 18.40 -15.37 7.74
C ALA A 118 18.85 -15.08 8.27
N ASN A 119 19.23 -15.06 8.56
CA ASN A 119 19.61 -14.65 9.10
C ASN A 119 19.83 -14.44 9.66
N MET A 120 20.21 -14.40 9.80
CA MET A 120 20.39 -14.05 10.30
C MET A 120 20.54 -13.89 10.88
N GLY A 121 21.02 -14.10 11.02
CA GLY A 121 21.17 -13.78 11.56
C GLY A 121 21.38 -13.45 11.98
N GLY A 122 21.81 -13.44 12.16
CA GLY A 122 21.90 -12.91 12.42
C GLY A 122 21.96 -12.38 12.71
N GLY A 123 22.37 -12.36 12.89
CA GLY A 123 22.36 -11.68 12.95
C GLY A 123 22.31 -11.03 13.16
N ASN A 124 22.76 -10.99 13.41
CA ASN A 124 22.66 -10.22 13.41
C ASN A 124 22.55 -9.52 13.46
N ALA A 125 22.82 -9.81 13.59
CA ALA A 125 22.66 -9.06 13.47
C ALA A 125 22.50 -8.33 13.41
N GLY A 126 22.79 -8.40 13.60
CA GLY A 126 22.51 -7.64 13.38
C GLY A 126 22.14 -7.01 13.27
N GLY A 127 22.33 -7.09 13.40
CA GLY A 127 21.91 -6.39 13.08
C GLY A 127 21.41 -5.76 12.97
N GLY A 128 21.48 -5.71 12.97
CA GLY A 128 21.00 -5.03 12.62
C GLY A 128 20.44 -4.29 12.47
N TYR A 129 20.60 -4.10 12.60
CA TYR A 129 20.06 -3.39 12.29
C TYR A 129 19.81 -2.68 11.74
N ASP A 130 20.03 -2.90 11.68
CA ASP A 130 19.82 -2.44 11.14
C ASP A 130 19.23 -1.84 10.78
N GLN A 131 19.24 -1.91 10.71
CA GLN A 131 18.65 -1.54 10.38
C GLN A 131 18.11 -1.01 9.73
N SER A 132 18.26 -1.11 9.58
CA SER A 132 17.76 -0.73 8.96
C SER A 132 17.13 -0.28 8.43
N ASN A 133 17.19 -0.17 8.27
CA ASN A 133 16.61 0.22 7.82
C ASN A 133 16.46 0.65 7.66
#